data_7a1068faafa0b8c86a1c2c06b03fe576
#
_entry.id   7a1068faafa0b8c86a1c2c06b03fe576
#
_cell.length_a   1.000
_cell.length_b   1.000
_cell.length_c   1.000
_cell.angle_alpha   90.00
_cell.angle_beta   90.00
_cell.angle_gamma   90.00
#
_symmetry.space_group_name_H-M   'P 1'
#
loop_
_entity.id
_entity.type
_entity.pdbx_description
1 polymer ?
#
loop_
_entity_poly.entity_id
_entity_poly.type
_entity_poly.pdbx_seq_one_letter_code
_entity_poly.pdbx_strand_id
1 'polypeptide(L)' 'MTLEDIALTLTPGLGIKGVVHLLETFGDAQRVFAASTDELLHVARLREDAVRNLIARKGFSAAEKELNYCRHHY' A
#
# COMPACT_ATOMS: atom_id res chain seq x y z
N MET A 1 10.32 -3.93 -9.42
CA MET A 1 9.14 -3.69 -8.55
C MET A 1 9.21 -4.56 -7.31
N THR A 2 9.11 -3.98 -6.15
CA THR A 2 9.19 -4.73 -4.89
C THR A 2 7.81 -5.22 -4.44
N LEU A 3 7.79 -6.11 -3.46
CA LEU A 3 6.53 -6.56 -2.85
C LEU A 3 5.77 -5.38 -2.26
N GLU A 4 6.47 -4.41 -1.66
CA GLU A 4 5.87 -3.21 -1.09
C GLU A 4 5.20 -2.36 -2.17
N ASP A 5 5.80 -2.23 -3.35
CA ASP A 5 5.19 -1.50 -4.47
C ASP A 5 3.87 -2.14 -4.88
N ILE A 6 3.87 -3.46 -5.02
CA ILE A 6 2.66 -4.22 -5.37
C ILE A 6 1.60 -4.08 -4.28
N ALA A 7 2.01 -4.24 -3.03
CA ALA A 7 1.10 -4.14 -1.89
C ALA A 7 0.45 -2.76 -1.79
N LEU A 8 1.22 -1.70 -2.02
CA LEU A 8 0.70 -0.34 -2.01
C LEU A 8 -0.36 -0.16 -3.10
N THR A 9 -0.07 -0.63 -4.31
CA THR A 9 -0.99 -0.55 -5.44
C THR A 9 -2.28 -1.32 -5.18
N LEU A 10 -2.21 -2.46 -4.48
CA LEU A 10 -3.34 -3.33 -4.21
C LEU A 10 -4.08 -3.01 -2.91
N THR A 11 -3.68 -1.96 -2.19
CA THR A 11 -4.37 -1.56 -0.96
C THR A 11 -5.78 -1.06 -1.29
N PRO A 12 -6.83 -1.71 -0.73
CA PRO A 12 -8.21 -1.31 -1.04
C PRO A 12 -8.51 0.12 -0.64
N GLY A 13 -9.22 0.84 -1.48
CA GLY A 13 -9.66 2.21 -1.22
C GLY A 13 -8.62 3.30 -1.51
N LEU A 14 -7.39 2.92 -1.80
CA LEU A 14 -6.32 3.90 -1.99
C LEU A 14 -6.36 4.57 -3.37
N GLY A 15 -6.49 3.77 -4.44
CA GLY A 15 -6.50 4.29 -5.80
C GLY A 15 -5.16 4.84 -6.27
N ILE A 16 -5.09 5.18 -7.55
CA ILE A 16 -3.83 5.67 -8.15
C ILE A 16 -3.41 7.00 -7.53
N LYS A 17 -4.35 7.92 -7.31
CA LYS A 17 -4.03 9.23 -6.73
C LYS A 17 -3.47 9.11 -5.32
N GLY A 18 -4.05 8.20 -4.53
CA GLY A 18 -3.55 7.94 -3.18
C GLY A 18 -2.15 7.35 -3.19
N VAL A 19 -1.89 6.40 -4.10
CA VAL A 19 -0.56 5.80 -4.26
C VAL A 19 0.48 6.87 -4.61
N VAL A 20 0.19 7.70 -5.61
CA VAL A 20 1.10 8.77 -6.04
C VAL A 20 1.36 9.74 -4.89
N HIS A 21 0.30 10.13 -4.17
CA HIS A 21 0.42 11.07 -3.05
C HIS A 21 1.32 10.50 -1.95
N LEU A 22 1.17 9.22 -1.60
CA LEU A 22 2.01 8.59 -0.60
C LEU A 22 3.47 8.47 -1.06
N LEU A 23 3.70 8.13 -2.32
CA LEU A 23 5.05 8.06 -2.86
C LEU A 23 5.74 9.43 -2.86
N GLU A 24 4.99 10.48 -3.17
CA GLU A 24 5.52 11.85 -3.11
C GLU A 24 5.82 12.28 -1.68
N THR A 25 4.99 11.85 -0.72
CA THR A 25 5.14 12.24 0.68
C THR A 25 6.30 11.50 1.36
N PHE A 26 6.42 10.20 1.14
CA PHE A 26 7.41 9.36 1.84
C PHE A 26 8.62 8.97 0.99
N GLY A 27 8.54 9.08 -0.31
CA GLY A 27 9.64 8.79 -1.22
C GLY A 27 9.49 7.46 -1.96
N ASP A 28 9.21 6.38 -1.26
CA ASP A 28 8.99 5.06 -1.85
C ASP A 28 8.02 4.23 -1.03
N ALA A 29 7.61 3.07 -1.57
CA ALA A 29 6.62 2.22 -0.91
C ALA A 29 7.15 1.61 0.40
N GLN A 30 8.44 1.28 0.46
CA GLN A 30 9.04 0.75 1.67
C GLN A 30 8.94 1.74 2.82
N ARG A 31 9.20 3.02 2.54
CA ARG A 31 9.07 4.09 3.54
C ARG A 31 7.62 4.32 3.96
N VAL A 32 6.67 4.15 3.04
CA VAL A 32 5.24 4.23 3.38
C VAL A 32 4.90 3.19 4.44
N PHE A 33 5.30 1.94 4.22
CA PHE A 33 4.99 0.86 5.17
C PHE A 33 5.85 0.91 6.43
N ALA A 34 6.97 1.60 6.40
CA ALA A 34 7.78 1.82 7.60
C ALA A 34 7.27 2.98 8.46
N ALA A 35 6.40 3.82 7.93
CA ALA A 35 5.84 4.96 8.66
C ALA A 35 4.96 4.48 9.81
N SER A 36 4.91 5.27 10.88
CA SER A 36 4.07 4.97 12.02
C SER A 36 2.59 5.16 11.69
N THR A 37 1.72 4.56 12.50
CA THR A 37 0.28 4.76 12.39
C THR A 37 -0.08 6.25 12.46
N ASP A 38 0.54 6.98 13.39
CA ASP A 38 0.31 8.42 13.52
C ASP A 38 0.69 9.19 12.26
N GLU A 39 1.83 8.87 11.66
CA GLU A 39 2.26 9.51 10.43
C GLU A 39 1.25 9.28 9.31
N LEU A 40 0.79 8.04 9.16
CA LEU A 40 -0.19 7.69 8.13
C LEU A 40 -1.54 8.38 8.36
N LEU A 41 -1.98 8.47 9.60
CA LEU A 41 -3.24 9.14 9.95
C LEU A 41 -3.21 10.64 9.69
N HIS A 42 -2.02 11.25 9.69
CA HIS A 42 -1.86 12.68 9.45
C HIS A 42 -1.61 13.04 7.99
N VAL A 43 -1.54 12.06 7.10
CA VAL A 43 -1.39 12.32 5.66
C VAL A 43 -2.69 12.92 5.13
N ALA A 44 -2.60 14.12 4.54
CA ALA A 44 -3.76 14.80 3.98
C ALA A 44 -4.28 14.06 2.74
N ARG A 45 -5.58 14.26 2.45
CA ARG A 45 -6.21 13.80 1.20
C ARG A 45 -6.34 12.28 1.05
N LEU A 46 -6.16 11.53 2.13
CA LEU A 46 -6.43 10.09 2.11
C LEU A 46 -7.76 9.82 2.79
N ARG A 47 -8.49 8.85 2.26
CA ARG A 47 -9.73 8.38 2.87
C ARG A 47 -9.39 7.58 4.12
N GLU A 48 -10.26 7.65 5.11
CA GLU A 48 -10.04 6.93 6.37
C GLU A 48 -9.96 5.42 6.16
N ASP A 49 -10.82 4.87 5.31
CA ASP A 49 -10.80 3.44 5.01
C ASP A 49 -9.51 3.02 4.31
N ALA A 50 -8.99 3.86 3.40
CA ALA A 50 -7.71 3.59 2.74
C ALA A 50 -6.57 3.54 3.76
N VAL A 51 -6.54 4.49 4.71
CA VAL A 51 -5.52 4.51 5.75
C VAL A 51 -5.62 3.28 6.65
N ARG A 52 -6.82 2.89 7.04
CA ARG A 52 -7.04 1.68 7.83
C ARG A 52 -6.54 0.42 7.10
N ASN A 53 -6.83 0.32 5.81
CA ASN A 53 -6.39 -0.81 5.00
C ASN A 53 -4.86 -0.83 4.85
N LEU A 54 -4.26 0.34 4.75
CA LEU A 54 -2.81 0.47 4.67
C LEU A 54 -2.14 0.02 5.99
N ILE A 55 -2.67 0.46 7.12
CA ILE A 55 -2.18 0.07 8.45
C ILE A 55 -2.35 -1.44 8.67
N ALA A 56 -3.49 -1.99 8.25
CA ALA A 56 -3.78 -3.41 8.36
C ALA A 56 -3.01 -4.26 7.34
N ARG A 57 -2.27 -3.63 6.43
CA ARG A 57 -1.45 -4.28 5.41
C ARG A 57 -2.24 -5.22 4.51
N LYS A 58 -3.47 -4.84 4.18
CA LYS A 58 -4.34 -5.66 3.33
C LYS A 58 -3.78 -5.85 1.91
N GLY A 59 -3.03 -4.87 1.43
CA GLY A 59 -2.37 -4.98 0.13
C GLY A 59 -1.34 -6.10 0.07
N PHE A 60 -0.67 -6.41 1.18
CA PHE A 60 0.29 -7.51 1.23
C PHE A 60 -0.38 -8.87 1.04
N SER A 61 -1.54 -9.08 1.63
CA SER A 61 -2.30 -10.31 1.41
C SER A 61 -2.68 -10.47 -0.06
N ALA A 62 -3.13 -9.41 -0.70
CA ALA A 62 -3.47 -9.42 -2.12
C ALA A 62 -2.22 -9.65 -2.98
N ALA A 63 -1.09 -9.01 -2.65
CA ALA A 63 0.16 -9.17 -3.37
C ALA A 63 0.68 -10.61 -3.27
N GLU A 64 0.60 -11.22 -2.10
CA GLU A 64 1.02 -12.60 -1.89
C GLU A 64 0.17 -13.57 -2.70
N LYS A 65 -1.14 -13.33 -2.77
CA LYS A 65 -2.04 -14.15 -3.60
C LYS A 65 -1.68 -14.07 -5.07
N GLU A 66 -1.36 -12.87 -5.56
CA GLU A 66 -0.93 -12.69 -6.95
C GLU A 66 0.36 -13.43 -7.24
N LEU A 67 1.35 -13.34 -6.37
CA LEU A 67 2.62 -14.03 -6.52
C LEU A 67 2.44 -15.56 -6.48
N ASN A 68 1.62 -16.05 -5.57
CA ASN A 68 1.33 -17.48 -5.49
C ASN A 68 0.62 -17.97 -6.74
N TYR A 69 -0.32 -17.21 -7.27
CA TYR A 69 -0.99 -17.52 -8.52
C TYR A 69 0.02 -17.66 -9.65
N CYS A 70 0.93 -16.71 -9.80
CA CYS A 70 1.95 -16.75 -10.84
C CYS A 70 2.85 -17.97 -10.70
N ARG A 71 3.27 -18.32 -9.47
CA ARG A 71 4.12 -19.49 -9.22
C ARG A 71 3.44 -20.81 -9.60
N HIS A 72 2.13 -20.91 -9.40
CA HIS A 72 1.39 -22.14 -9.70
C HIS A 72 0.98 -22.26 -11.18
N HIS A 73 0.94 -21.16 -11.91
CA HIS A 73 0.43 -21.13 -13.29
C HIS A 73 1.52 -20.89 -14.32
N TYR A 74 2.70 -20.57 -13.90
CA TYR A 74 3.87 -20.35 -14.73
C TYR A 74 5.06 -21.08 -14.11
#